data_ee603cc6b91bcade04444604478f5826
#
_entry.id   ee603cc6b91bcade04444604478f5826
#
_cell.length_a   1.000
_cell.length_b   1.000
_cell.length_c   1.000
_cell.angle_alpha   90.00
_cell.angle_beta   90.00
_cell.angle_gamma   90.00
#
_symmetry.space_group_name_H-M   'P 1'
#
loop_
_entity.id
_entity.type
_entity.pdbx_description
1 polymer ?
#
loop_
_entity_poly.entity_id
_entity_poly.type
_entity_poly.pdbx_seq_one_letter_code
_entity_poly.pdbx_strand_id
1 'polypeptide(L)'
;MSIDVVIVNWNSGKLLFDCIESIIEYGKPYVSKVFIVDNGSSDDSVKFLQNLPEFNLIQANENLGFSKACNLGADQSESDFILFLNPDARIYADTLGKVLAFMETEENSKVGICGVQLHNENGDVARSSSRFPSLKGILSHSIGLSKIFPFLGSAMSEWDHLNTKTVDQVIGAFFFVRQSIFQELKGFDEQFFVYFEASY
;
A
#
# COMPACT_ATOMS: atom_id res chain seq x y z
N MET A 1 16.05 -11.97 -0.30
CA MET A 1 15.34 -11.12 0.67
C MET A 1 13.87 -11.53 0.71
N SER A 2 13.21 -11.34 1.85
CA SER A 2 11.83 -11.79 2.08
C SER A 2 10.87 -10.61 2.21
N ILE A 3 9.61 -10.84 1.90
CA ILE A 3 8.53 -9.86 2.00
C ILE A 3 7.48 -10.40 2.97
N ASP A 4 7.09 -9.60 3.94
CA ASP A 4 5.84 -9.82 4.66
C ASP A 4 4.77 -8.88 4.12
N VAL A 5 3.55 -9.38 3.97
CA VAL A 5 2.42 -8.62 3.46
C VAL A 5 1.47 -8.30 4.62
N VAL A 6 1.08 -7.05 4.75
CA VAL A 6 0.08 -6.58 5.72
C VAL A 6 -1.14 -6.08 4.96
N ILE A 7 -2.30 -6.62 5.28
CA ILE A 7 -3.59 -6.24 4.69
C ILE A 7 -4.51 -5.81 5.82
N VAL A 8 -5.02 -4.59 5.75
CA VAL A 8 -6.06 -4.12 6.69
C VAL A 8 -7.42 -4.35 6.05
N ASN A 9 -8.21 -5.20 6.67
CA ASN A 9 -9.57 -5.52 6.23
C ASN A 9 -10.60 -4.77 7.06
N TRP A 10 -11.55 -4.11 6.39
CA TRP A 10 -12.74 -3.57 7.01
C TRP A 10 -13.92 -3.64 6.05
N ASN A 11 -14.79 -4.65 6.25
CA ASN A 11 -15.99 -4.89 5.43
C ASN A 11 -15.69 -4.98 3.92
N SER A 12 -14.58 -5.64 3.54
CA SER A 12 -14.14 -5.70 2.14
C SER A 12 -14.85 -6.79 1.31
N GLY A 13 -15.66 -7.62 1.95
CA GLY A 13 -16.43 -8.66 1.27
C GLY A 13 -15.56 -9.58 0.42
N LYS A 14 -15.95 -9.76 -0.85
CA LYS A 14 -15.23 -10.62 -1.79
C LYS A 14 -13.87 -10.03 -2.23
N LEU A 15 -13.66 -8.73 -2.10
CA LEU A 15 -12.41 -8.09 -2.56
C LEU A 15 -11.19 -8.65 -1.82
N LEU A 16 -11.31 -8.87 -0.50
CA LEU A 16 -10.26 -9.51 0.27
C LEU A 16 -9.90 -10.91 -0.26
N PHE A 17 -10.93 -11.71 -0.61
CA PHE A 17 -10.70 -13.04 -1.18
C PHE A 17 -9.90 -12.95 -2.48
N ASP A 18 -10.30 -12.07 -3.39
CA ASP A 18 -9.63 -11.88 -4.68
C ASP A 18 -8.19 -11.35 -4.52
N CYS A 19 -7.94 -10.50 -3.51
CA CYS A 19 -6.60 -10.04 -3.13
C CYS A 19 -5.72 -11.23 -2.69
N ILE A 20 -6.22 -12.04 -1.75
CA ILE A 20 -5.53 -13.22 -1.22
C ILE A 20 -5.25 -14.25 -2.32
N GLU A 21 -6.21 -14.53 -3.22
CA GLU A 21 -5.98 -15.41 -4.37
C GLU A 21 -4.80 -14.93 -5.22
N SER A 22 -4.67 -13.63 -5.47
CA SER A 22 -3.54 -13.10 -6.23
C SER A 22 -2.20 -13.30 -5.52
N ILE A 23 -2.18 -13.25 -4.19
CA ILE A 23 -0.97 -13.53 -3.39
C ILE A 23 -0.63 -15.03 -3.43
N ILE A 24 -1.63 -15.92 -3.34
CA ILE A 24 -1.43 -17.37 -3.46
C ILE A 24 -0.85 -17.71 -4.83
N GLU A 25 -1.36 -17.10 -5.89
CA GLU A 25 -0.95 -17.38 -7.26
C GLU A 25 0.43 -16.82 -7.60
N TYR A 26 0.71 -15.58 -7.22
CA TYR A 26 1.90 -14.86 -7.68
C TYR A 26 2.90 -14.50 -6.57
N GLY A 27 2.49 -14.56 -5.31
CA GLY A 27 3.33 -14.16 -4.18
C GLY A 27 4.32 -15.21 -3.68
N LYS A 28 4.01 -16.49 -3.87
CA LYS A 28 4.78 -17.64 -3.29
C LYS A 28 6.30 -17.56 -3.38
N PRO A 29 6.92 -17.12 -4.48
CA PRO A 29 8.39 -17.05 -4.55
C PRO A 29 9.02 -15.98 -3.65
N TYR A 30 8.25 -15.01 -3.16
CA TYR A 30 8.74 -13.77 -2.55
C TYR A 30 8.18 -13.53 -1.15
N VAL A 31 6.93 -13.94 -0.91
CA VAL A 31 6.18 -13.67 0.33
C VAL A 31 6.52 -14.72 1.38
N SER A 32 6.95 -14.27 2.55
CA SER A 32 7.25 -15.10 3.71
C SER A 32 6.02 -15.33 4.57
N LYS A 33 5.37 -14.24 4.99
CA LYS A 33 4.16 -14.28 5.81
C LYS A 33 3.13 -13.26 5.29
N VAL A 34 1.86 -13.53 5.52
CA VAL A 34 0.77 -12.58 5.26
C VAL A 34 0.00 -12.36 6.56
N PHE A 35 -0.10 -11.11 6.97
CA PHE A 35 -0.86 -10.68 8.14
C PHE A 35 -2.12 -9.95 7.66
N ILE A 36 -3.29 -10.45 8.02
CA ILE A 36 -4.57 -9.82 7.73
C ILE A 36 -5.08 -9.25 9.05
N VAL A 37 -5.15 -7.93 9.15
CA VAL A 37 -5.72 -7.25 10.31
C VAL A 37 -7.18 -6.97 10.03
N ASP A 38 -8.06 -7.72 10.69
CA ASP A 38 -9.50 -7.47 10.63
C ASP A 38 -9.85 -6.33 11.58
N ASN A 39 -10.09 -5.17 10.99
CA ASN A 39 -10.27 -3.90 11.69
C ASN A 39 -11.72 -3.69 12.15
N GLY A 40 -12.30 -4.74 12.78
CA GLY A 40 -13.66 -4.71 13.30
C GLY A 40 -14.74 -4.83 12.22
N SER A 41 -14.56 -5.75 11.26
CA SER A 41 -15.57 -5.99 10.23
C SER A 41 -16.84 -6.61 10.82
N SER A 42 -17.97 -6.26 10.24
CA SER A 42 -19.28 -6.81 10.55
C SER A 42 -19.80 -7.77 9.47
N ASP A 43 -19.08 -7.86 8.35
CA ASP A 43 -19.37 -8.77 7.24
C ASP A 43 -18.63 -10.11 7.37
N ASP A 44 -18.82 -10.97 6.37
CA ASP A 44 -18.22 -12.30 6.32
C ASP A 44 -16.85 -12.33 5.61
N SER A 45 -16.24 -11.17 5.38
CA SER A 45 -15.02 -11.01 4.55
C SER A 45 -13.82 -11.86 5.01
N VAL A 46 -13.71 -12.17 6.30
CA VAL A 46 -12.61 -12.98 6.85
C VAL A 46 -12.95 -14.46 7.08
N LYS A 47 -14.20 -14.89 6.87
CA LYS A 47 -14.60 -16.27 7.19
C LYS A 47 -13.83 -17.34 6.42
N PHE A 48 -13.49 -17.07 5.16
CA PHE A 48 -12.78 -18.04 4.33
C PHE A 48 -11.33 -18.29 4.81
N LEU A 49 -10.74 -17.37 5.58
CA LEU A 49 -9.38 -17.51 6.13
C LEU A 49 -9.25 -18.68 7.11
N GLN A 50 -10.36 -19.15 7.68
CA GLN A 50 -10.37 -20.34 8.55
C GLN A 50 -9.86 -21.61 7.83
N ASN A 51 -9.92 -21.63 6.51
CA ASN A 51 -9.45 -22.73 5.67
C ASN A 51 -8.04 -22.50 5.10
N LEU A 52 -7.38 -21.39 5.46
CA LEU A 52 -6.08 -20.96 4.96
C LEU A 52 -5.14 -20.67 6.14
N PRO A 53 -4.67 -21.71 6.85
CA PRO A 53 -3.87 -21.57 8.09
C PRO A 53 -2.50 -20.91 7.86
N GLU A 54 -2.04 -20.80 6.61
CA GLU A 54 -0.83 -20.09 6.23
C GLU A 54 -0.97 -18.55 6.30
N PHE A 55 -2.20 -18.03 6.46
CA PHE A 55 -2.47 -16.61 6.63
C PHE A 55 -2.71 -16.28 8.10
N ASN A 56 -2.04 -15.25 8.59
CA ASN A 56 -2.13 -14.82 9.99
C ASN A 56 -3.25 -13.80 10.16
N LEU A 57 -4.40 -14.23 10.68
CA LEU A 57 -5.51 -13.33 10.99
C LEU A 57 -5.33 -12.69 12.36
N ILE A 58 -5.32 -11.36 12.42
CA ILE A 58 -5.29 -10.55 13.63
C ILE A 58 -6.63 -9.84 13.75
N GLN A 59 -7.40 -10.14 14.78
CA GLN A 59 -8.70 -9.52 15.03
C GLN A 59 -8.53 -8.31 15.96
N ALA A 60 -8.75 -7.11 15.47
CA ALA A 60 -8.71 -5.89 16.28
C ALA A 60 -9.97 -5.69 17.14
N ASN A 61 -11.09 -6.37 16.79
CA ASN A 61 -12.39 -6.30 17.44
C ASN A 61 -13.09 -4.93 17.42
N GLU A 62 -12.44 -3.89 16.94
CA GLU A 62 -12.97 -2.55 16.71
C GLU A 62 -12.22 -1.87 15.58
N ASN A 63 -12.77 -0.79 15.03
CA ASN A 63 -12.08 -0.02 14.00
C ASN A 63 -11.04 0.92 14.62
N LEU A 64 -9.78 0.52 14.55
CA LEU A 64 -8.62 1.27 15.05
C LEU A 64 -8.19 2.44 14.16
N GLY A 65 -8.75 2.55 12.94
CA GLY A 65 -8.21 3.36 11.86
C GLY A 65 -7.10 2.64 11.08
N PHE A 66 -6.72 3.20 9.93
CA PHE A 66 -5.81 2.54 8.99
C PHE A 66 -4.38 2.45 9.55
N SER A 67 -3.82 3.58 10.00
CA SER A 67 -2.45 3.67 10.52
C SER A 67 -2.18 2.66 11.63
N LYS A 68 -3.06 2.62 12.62
CA LYS A 68 -2.93 1.75 13.79
C LYS A 68 -3.07 0.27 13.43
N ALA A 69 -4.00 -0.04 12.53
CA ALA A 69 -4.15 -1.40 12.04
C ALA A 69 -2.95 -1.87 11.21
N CYS A 70 -2.37 -0.99 10.38
CA CYS A 70 -1.13 -1.28 9.66
C CYS A 70 0.03 -1.54 10.61
N ASN A 71 0.22 -0.69 11.64
CA ASN A 71 1.26 -0.89 12.65
C ASN A 71 1.10 -2.22 13.36
N LEU A 72 -0.13 -2.56 13.77
CA LEU A 72 -0.43 -3.84 14.44
C LEU A 72 -0.02 -5.06 13.59
N GLY A 73 -0.24 -5.01 12.28
CA GLY A 73 0.22 -6.06 11.37
C GLY A 73 1.73 -6.05 11.19
N ALA A 74 2.33 -4.87 11.03
CA ALA A 74 3.76 -4.71 10.80
C ALA A 74 4.62 -5.11 12.03
N ASP A 75 4.11 -4.95 13.23
CA ASP A 75 4.78 -5.38 14.48
C ASP A 75 5.05 -6.89 14.52
N GLN A 76 4.34 -7.67 13.72
CA GLN A 76 4.53 -9.12 13.59
C GLN A 76 5.53 -9.50 12.49
N SER A 77 6.02 -8.52 11.72
CA SER A 77 6.91 -8.76 10.58
C SER A 77 8.37 -8.91 11.03
N GLU A 78 9.05 -9.89 10.43
CA GLU A 78 10.49 -10.15 10.62
C GLU A 78 11.24 -10.13 9.27
N SER A 79 10.57 -9.81 8.17
CA SER A 79 11.13 -9.83 6.81
C SER A 79 11.94 -8.57 6.50
N ASP A 80 12.72 -8.58 5.42
CA ASP A 80 13.53 -7.42 4.97
C ASP A 80 12.65 -6.26 4.51
N PHE A 81 11.48 -6.60 3.96
CA PHE A 81 10.51 -5.65 3.42
C PHE A 81 9.11 -5.94 3.92
N ILE A 82 8.33 -4.88 4.07
CA ILE A 82 6.90 -4.95 4.33
C ILE A 82 6.15 -4.40 3.11
N LEU A 83 5.15 -5.13 2.65
CA LEU A 83 4.18 -4.66 1.68
C LEU A 83 2.85 -4.40 2.40
N PHE A 84 2.44 -3.15 2.51
CA PHE A 84 1.06 -2.83 2.83
C PHE A 84 0.25 -2.85 1.53
N LEU A 85 -0.74 -3.75 1.49
CA LEU A 85 -1.58 -3.98 0.32
C LEU A 85 -3.04 -3.79 0.70
N ASN A 86 -3.75 -2.94 -0.04
CA ASN A 86 -5.18 -2.77 0.19
C ASN A 86 -5.96 -4.06 -0.12
N PRO A 87 -7.04 -4.35 0.61
CA PRO A 87 -7.85 -5.56 0.40
C PRO A 87 -8.59 -5.59 -0.95
N ASP A 88 -8.67 -4.47 -1.66
CA ASP A 88 -9.26 -4.34 -3.00
C ASP A 88 -8.21 -4.34 -4.13
N ALA A 89 -6.93 -4.47 -3.78
CA ALA A 89 -5.84 -4.55 -4.76
C ALA A 89 -5.47 -6.01 -5.08
N ARG A 90 -4.92 -6.23 -6.28
CA ARG A 90 -4.39 -7.52 -6.73
C ARG A 90 -2.99 -7.34 -7.29
N ILE A 91 -2.10 -8.30 -7.01
CA ILE A 91 -0.79 -8.35 -7.63
C ILE A 91 -0.83 -9.19 -8.91
N TYR A 92 0.09 -8.91 -9.83
CA TYR A 92 0.30 -9.68 -11.06
C TYR A 92 1.57 -10.52 -10.98
N ALA A 93 1.75 -11.45 -11.91
CA ALA A 93 2.81 -12.45 -11.91
C ALA A 93 4.24 -11.90 -11.69
N ASP A 94 4.55 -10.72 -12.19
CA ASP A 94 5.89 -10.13 -12.13
C ASP A 94 5.99 -8.93 -11.17
N THR A 95 4.91 -8.58 -10.47
CA THR A 95 4.85 -7.40 -9.60
C THR A 95 5.93 -7.45 -8.52
N LEU A 96 5.94 -8.47 -7.68
CA LEU A 96 6.87 -8.55 -6.55
C LEU A 96 8.32 -8.75 -7.00
N GLY A 97 8.52 -9.56 -8.05
CA GLY A 97 9.86 -9.78 -8.61
C GLY A 97 10.50 -8.50 -9.14
N LYS A 98 9.73 -7.67 -9.85
CA LYS A 98 10.21 -6.36 -10.36
C LYS A 98 10.51 -5.37 -9.24
N VAL A 99 9.64 -5.29 -8.23
CA VAL A 99 9.85 -4.39 -7.09
C VAL A 99 11.08 -4.80 -6.29
N LEU A 100 11.25 -6.10 -5.98
CA LEU A 100 12.44 -6.58 -5.30
C LEU A 100 13.71 -6.30 -6.11
N ALA A 101 13.72 -6.67 -7.39
CA ALA A 101 14.87 -6.41 -8.26
C ALA A 101 15.24 -4.92 -8.30
N PHE A 102 14.26 -4.02 -8.32
CA PHE A 102 14.48 -2.58 -8.23
C PHE A 102 15.10 -2.17 -6.88
N MET A 103 14.51 -2.64 -5.78
CA MET A 103 14.96 -2.26 -4.43
C MET A 103 16.33 -2.84 -4.06
N GLU A 104 16.72 -3.98 -4.66
CA GLU A 104 17.98 -4.68 -4.36
C GLU A 104 19.19 -4.12 -5.13
N THR A 105 18.98 -3.29 -6.15
CA THR A 105 20.12 -2.68 -6.87
C THR A 105 20.90 -1.72 -5.97
N GLU A 106 22.22 -1.68 -6.15
CA GLU A 106 23.10 -0.77 -5.41
C GLU A 106 22.70 0.70 -5.62
N GLU A 107 22.30 1.05 -6.83
CA GLU A 107 21.84 2.37 -7.22
C GLU A 107 20.62 2.82 -6.38
N ASN A 108 19.74 1.89 -6.04
CA ASN A 108 18.52 2.14 -5.29
C ASN A 108 18.64 1.83 -3.78
N SER A 109 19.86 1.66 -3.28
CA SER A 109 20.11 1.34 -1.85
C SER A 109 19.53 2.37 -0.88
N LYS A 110 19.38 3.64 -1.34
CA LYS A 110 18.79 4.73 -0.55
C LYS A 110 17.27 4.87 -0.71
N VAL A 111 16.65 4.07 -1.58
CA VAL A 111 15.19 4.08 -1.73
C VAL A 111 14.58 3.35 -0.54
N GLY A 112 13.86 4.06 0.30
CA GLY A 112 13.18 3.50 1.48
C GLY A 112 11.81 2.93 1.13
N ILE A 113 11.07 3.60 0.24
CA ILE A 113 9.68 3.28 -0.12
C ILE A 113 9.55 3.19 -1.64
N CYS A 114 8.78 2.22 -2.11
CA CYS A 114 8.46 2.04 -3.53
C CYS A 114 6.95 1.79 -3.71
N GLY A 115 6.34 2.49 -4.64
CA GLY A 115 5.03 2.17 -5.18
C GLY A 115 5.17 1.55 -6.57
N VAL A 116 4.06 1.04 -7.10
CA VAL A 116 4.00 0.45 -8.43
C VAL A 116 3.01 1.19 -9.31
N GLN A 117 3.07 0.94 -10.62
CA GLN A 117 2.02 1.34 -11.53
C GLN A 117 0.73 0.58 -11.16
N LEU A 118 -0.35 1.33 -10.98
CA LEU A 118 -1.67 0.77 -10.73
C LEU A 118 -2.48 0.73 -12.02
N HIS A 119 -3.36 -0.25 -12.13
CA HIS A 119 -4.34 -0.35 -13.19
C HIS A 119 -5.74 -0.39 -12.61
N ASN A 120 -6.69 0.27 -13.27
CA ASN A 120 -8.10 0.15 -12.91
C ASN A 120 -8.69 -1.16 -13.46
N GLU A 121 -9.97 -1.42 -13.19
CA GLU A 121 -10.68 -2.62 -13.66
C GLU A 121 -10.72 -2.76 -15.20
N ASN A 122 -10.59 -1.67 -15.94
CA ASN A 122 -10.54 -1.67 -17.41
C ASN A 122 -9.13 -1.93 -17.95
N GLY A 123 -8.11 -2.02 -17.08
CA GLY A 123 -6.71 -2.16 -17.47
C GLY A 123 -6.01 -0.84 -17.79
N ASP A 124 -6.67 0.29 -17.63
CA ASP A 124 -6.03 1.60 -17.84
C ASP A 124 -5.11 1.94 -16.66
N VAL A 125 -4.04 2.67 -16.96
CA VAL A 125 -3.12 3.16 -15.92
C VAL A 125 -3.85 4.11 -15.00
N ALA A 126 -3.84 3.78 -13.70
CA ALA A 126 -4.41 4.59 -12.65
C ALA A 126 -3.32 5.38 -11.91
N ARG A 127 -3.71 6.45 -11.27
CA ARG A 127 -2.82 7.26 -10.46
C ARG A 127 -2.29 6.47 -9.26
N SER A 128 -0.96 6.43 -9.09
CA SER A 128 -0.29 5.67 -8.03
C SER A 128 0.48 6.55 -7.04
N SER A 129 0.48 7.88 -7.25
CA SER A 129 1.27 8.82 -6.43
C SER A 129 0.70 10.23 -6.45
N SER A 130 1.16 11.04 -5.53
CA SER A 130 0.76 12.44 -5.41
C SER A 130 1.91 13.31 -4.87
N ARG A 131 1.75 14.63 -5.00
CA ARG A 131 2.56 15.61 -4.27
C ARG A 131 1.99 15.83 -2.89
N PHE A 132 2.85 16.28 -1.97
CA PHE A 132 2.37 16.77 -0.69
C PHE A 132 1.34 17.89 -0.86
N PRO A 133 0.29 17.90 -0.02
CA PRO A 133 -0.65 19.00 0.00
C PRO A 133 0.08 20.31 0.34
N SER A 134 -0.12 21.33 -0.49
CA SER A 134 0.42 22.67 -0.23
C SER A 134 -0.70 23.70 -0.27
N LEU A 135 -0.54 24.81 0.48
CA LEU A 135 -1.51 25.90 0.45
C LEU A 135 -1.72 26.44 -0.97
N LYS A 136 -0.65 26.51 -1.78
CA LYS A 136 -0.74 26.91 -3.19
C LYS A 136 -1.52 25.88 -4.02
N GLY A 137 -1.32 24.59 -3.77
CA GLY A 137 -2.07 23.50 -4.42
C GLY A 137 -3.56 23.54 -4.08
N ILE A 138 -3.89 23.73 -2.81
CA ILE A 138 -5.29 23.84 -2.34
C ILE A 138 -5.97 25.06 -2.97
N LEU A 139 -5.34 26.24 -2.93
CA LEU A 139 -5.87 27.45 -3.54
C LEU A 139 -6.05 27.29 -5.05
N SER A 140 -5.03 26.76 -5.75
CA SER A 140 -5.11 26.55 -7.21
C SER A 140 -6.22 25.59 -7.60
N HIS A 141 -6.47 24.57 -6.78
CA HIS A 141 -7.57 23.64 -6.99
C HIS A 141 -8.93 24.33 -6.78
N SER A 142 -9.07 25.12 -5.71
CA SER A 142 -10.32 25.82 -5.36
C SER A 142 -10.77 26.81 -6.42
N ILE A 143 -9.85 27.47 -7.12
CA ILE A 143 -10.14 28.42 -8.20
C ILE A 143 -10.07 27.80 -9.60
N GLY A 144 -9.89 26.48 -9.70
CA GLY A 144 -9.82 25.74 -10.95
C GLY A 144 -8.52 25.92 -11.74
N LEU A 145 -7.53 26.61 -11.20
CA LEU A 145 -6.26 26.90 -11.87
C LEU A 145 -5.44 25.62 -12.12
N SER A 146 -5.56 24.62 -11.24
CA SER A 146 -4.92 23.30 -11.41
C SER A 146 -5.42 22.53 -12.62
N LYS A 147 -6.59 22.86 -13.19
CA LYS A 147 -7.08 22.26 -14.44
C LYS A 147 -6.35 22.81 -15.66
N ILE A 148 -5.90 24.06 -15.59
CA ILE A 148 -5.16 24.75 -16.66
C ILE A 148 -3.66 24.48 -16.52
N PHE A 149 -3.17 24.47 -15.27
CA PHE A 149 -1.76 24.23 -14.92
C PHE A 149 -1.65 23.01 -13.98
N PRO A 150 -1.60 21.78 -14.52
CA PRO A 150 -1.62 20.54 -13.74
C PRO A 150 -0.50 20.44 -12.70
N PHE A 151 0.67 21.05 -12.96
CA PHE A 151 1.80 21.06 -12.04
C PHE A 151 1.56 21.82 -10.72
N LEU A 152 0.50 22.62 -10.64
CA LEU A 152 0.06 23.30 -9.41
C LEU A 152 -0.81 22.40 -8.52
N GLY A 153 -1.34 21.30 -9.06
CA GLY A 153 -2.15 20.35 -8.33
C GLY A 153 -1.33 19.25 -7.64
N SER A 154 -1.89 18.63 -6.60
CA SER A 154 -1.30 17.46 -5.95
C SER A 154 -1.37 16.19 -6.80
N ALA A 155 -2.27 16.14 -7.77
CA ALA A 155 -2.63 14.92 -8.50
C ALA A 155 -1.59 14.41 -9.49
N MET A 156 -0.50 15.18 -9.79
CA MET A 156 0.53 14.82 -10.77
C MET A 156 -0.03 14.41 -12.14
N SER A 157 -1.13 15.04 -12.57
CA SER A 157 -1.83 14.72 -13.81
C SER A 157 -1.05 15.06 -15.10
N GLU A 158 0.09 15.71 -14.98
CA GLU A 158 1.05 15.94 -16.07
C GLU A 158 1.98 14.74 -16.30
N TRP A 159 1.97 13.75 -15.41
CA TRP A 159 2.76 12.52 -15.54
C TRP A 159 1.86 11.34 -15.92
N ASP A 160 2.28 10.59 -16.91
CA ASP A 160 1.56 9.43 -17.46
C ASP A 160 1.71 8.15 -16.61
N HIS A 161 2.53 8.18 -15.55
CA HIS A 161 2.84 7.05 -14.69
C HIS A 161 3.49 5.85 -15.41
N LEU A 162 4.06 6.04 -16.61
CA LEU A 162 4.69 4.95 -17.39
C LEU A 162 6.19 4.76 -17.08
N ASN A 163 6.82 5.70 -16.39
CA ASN A 163 8.24 5.66 -16.08
C ASN A 163 8.48 5.78 -14.58
N THR A 164 9.56 5.17 -14.08
CA THR A 164 9.96 5.31 -12.68
C THR A 164 10.34 6.75 -12.37
N LYS A 165 9.83 7.28 -11.28
CA LYS A 165 10.05 8.66 -10.86
C LYS A 165 10.03 8.77 -9.33
N THR A 166 10.88 9.65 -8.78
CA THR A 166 10.78 10.06 -7.38
C THR A 166 9.54 10.93 -7.19
N VAL A 167 8.75 10.62 -6.18
CA VAL A 167 7.46 11.28 -5.86
C VAL A 167 7.43 11.64 -4.39
N ASP A 168 6.55 12.58 -4.02
CA ASP A 168 6.42 12.98 -2.62
C ASP A 168 5.63 11.94 -1.80
N GLN A 169 4.64 11.31 -2.43
CA GLN A 169 3.78 10.32 -1.77
C GLN A 169 3.44 9.16 -2.72
N VAL A 170 3.46 7.95 -2.18
CA VAL A 170 2.94 6.73 -2.81
C VAL A 170 1.52 6.47 -2.26
N ILE A 171 0.60 6.04 -3.12
CA ILE A 171 -0.75 5.68 -2.70
C ILE A 171 -0.72 4.36 -1.91
N GLY A 172 -1.48 4.29 -0.82
CA GLY A 172 -1.53 3.14 0.09
C GLY A 172 -2.06 1.83 -0.51
N ALA A 173 -2.59 1.85 -1.75
CA ALA A 173 -3.05 0.63 -2.42
C ALA A 173 -1.93 -0.43 -2.58
N PHE A 174 -0.69 0.01 -2.78
CA PHE A 174 0.52 -0.80 -2.80
C PHE A 174 1.68 0.04 -2.24
N PHE A 175 2.00 -0.14 -0.98
CA PHE A 175 3.05 0.60 -0.29
C PHE A 175 4.13 -0.38 0.16
N PHE A 176 5.24 -0.40 -0.56
CA PHE A 176 6.37 -1.30 -0.32
C PHE A 176 7.50 -0.57 0.37
N VAL A 177 7.92 -1.02 1.55
CA VAL A 177 8.88 -0.30 2.39
C VAL A 177 9.96 -1.24 2.94
N ARG A 178 11.20 -0.74 3.08
CA ARG A 178 12.22 -1.44 3.86
C ARG A 178 11.80 -1.48 5.31
N GLN A 179 11.84 -2.68 5.94
CA GLN A 179 11.47 -2.81 7.34
C GLN A 179 12.34 -1.93 8.25
N SER A 180 13.63 -1.80 7.97
CA SER A 180 14.53 -0.94 8.73
C SER A 180 14.10 0.54 8.74
N ILE A 181 13.63 1.04 7.59
CA ILE A 181 13.11 2.42 7.46
C ILE A 181 11.78 2.56 8.19
N PHE A 182 10.88 1.58 8.04
CA PHE A 182 9.59 1.59 8.76
C PHE A 182 9.78 1.62 10.28
N GLN A 183 10.73 0.84 10.80
CA GLN A 183 11.08 0.83 12.22
C GLN A 183 11.76 2.13 12.67
N GLU A 184 12.66 2.71 11.86
CA GLU A 184 13.31 3.99 12.15
C GLU A 184 12.28 5.12 12.30
N LEU A 185 11.26 5.13 11.42
CA LEU A 185 10.14 6.07 11.44
C LEU A 185 9.11 5.76 12.55
N LYS A 186 9.24 4.60 13.23
CA LYS A 186 8.31 4.11 14.26
C LYS A 186 6.90 3.81 13.72
N GLY A 187 6.81 3.36 12.48
CA GLY A 187 5.57 3.04 11.81
C GLY A 187 4.83 4.25 11.25
N PHE A 188 3.56 4.05 10.93
CA PHE A 188 2.65 5.13 10.54
C PHE A 188 2.22 5.95 11.75
N ASP A 189 2.00 7.27 11.56
CA ASP A 189 1.49 8.14 12.62
C ASP A 189 0.02 7.81 12.95
N GLU A 190 -0.20 7.30 14.15
CA GLU A 190 -1.53 6.87 14.63
C GLU A 190 -2.49 8.02 14.92
N GLN A 191 -2.03 9.29 14.84
CA GLN A 191 -2.91 10.45 14.96
C GLN A 191 -3.81 10.60 13.71
N PHE A 192 -3.41 10.02 12.58
CA PHE A 192 -4.22 9.98 11.36
C PHE A 192 -5.08 8.71 11.34
N PHE A 193 -6.40 8.89 11.37
CA PHE A 193 -7.33 7.78 11.34
C PHE A 193 -7.39 7.13 9.95
N VAL A 194 -7.43 7.96 8.90
CA VAL A 194 -7.40 7.58 7.48
C VAL A 194 -6.78 8.72 6.68
N TYR A 195 -5.96 8.42 5.69
CA TYR A 195 -5.21 9.34 4.84
C TYR A 195 -4.06 10.10 5.54
N PHE A 196 -3.07 10.51 4.74
CA PHE A 196 -1.86 11.26 5.14
C PHE A 196 -0.90 10.56 6.11
N GLU A 197 -1.19 9.34 6.56
CA GLU A 197 -0.34 8.55 7.45
C GLU A 197 1.05 8.23 6.87
N ALA A 198 1.19 8.25 5.55
CA ALA A 198 2.44 8.00 4.82
C ALA A 198 3.10 9.30 4.29
N SER A 199 2.81 10.45 4.89
CA SER A 199 3.25 11.78 4.44
C SER A 199 4.47 12.31 5.19
N TYR A 200 5.51 11.48 5.40
CA TYR A 200 6.77 11.87 6.03
C TYR A 200 7.89 12.07 5.02
#